data_83a63f50c0518feacc94d8d0a5db4236
#
_entry.id   83a63f50c0518feacc94d8d0a5db4236
#
_cell.length_a   1.000
_cell.length_b   1.000
_cell.length_c   1.000
_cell.angle_alpha   90.00
_cell.angle_beta   90.00
_cell.angle_gamma   90.00
#
_symmetry.space_group_name_H-M   'P 1'
#
loop_
_entity.id
_entity.type
_entity.pdbx_description
1 polymer ?
#
loop_
_entity_poly.entity_id
_entity_poly.type
_entity_poly.pdbx_seq_one_letter_code
_entity_poly.pdbx_strand_id
1 'polypeptide(L)'
;NFGSAGTYGGFDLGDGISSINPDDIENMSVLKGPAASALYGSRASHGVILITTKKAAKDKFSLEYNGSITMDTQLAKWNNIQQVYGMGSNGNYSYDAVSNTNKSWGPKADGTNMLKYFDGVERPYNIIPDNTSEFFRTGYTATNTAIVGVNSGATGVRFTYTDMRNNDIVPNTNMSRDIFNIRANTSAGKFDFDFSANYTR
;
A
#
# COMPACT_ATOMS: atom_id res chain seq x y z
N ASN A 1 5.03 -13.84 4.47
CA ASN A 1 3.94 -13.73 3.49
C ASN A 1 2.67 -14.32 4.09
N PHE A 2 1.75 -13.47 4.54
CA PHE A 2 0.45 -13.88 5.10
C PHE A 2 -0.66 -13.88 4.03
N GLY A 3 -0.34 -13.94 2.77
CA GLY A 3 -1.30 -14.08 1.69
C GLY A 3 -0.61 -14.57 0.44
N SER A 4 -1.02 -15.70 -0.09
CA SER A 4 -0.72 -16.05 -1.46
C SER A 4 -1.89 -15.58 -2.30
N ALA A 5 -1.74 -14.47 -2.99
CA ALA A 5 -2.62 -14.15 -4.09
C ALA A 5 -2.42 -15.24 -5.14
N GLY A 6 -3.43 -16.06 -5.37
CA GLY A 6 -3.47 -16.91 -6.56
C GLY A 6 -3.45 -16.04 -7.81
N THR A 7 -3.10 -16.59 -8.95
CA THR A 7 -2.93 -15.87 -10.25
C THR A 7 -4.16 -15.04 -10.64
N TYR A 8 -5.33 -15.28 -10.05
CA TYR A 8 -6.60 -14.62 -10.38
C TYR A 8 -7.47 -14.26 -9.17
N GLY A 9 -6.93 -14.19 -7.99
CA GLY A 9 -7.69 -13.77 -6.81
C GLY A 9 -6.93 -14.01 -5.51
N GLY A 10 -7.25 -13.26 -4.50
CA GLY A 10 -6.69 -13.34 -3.17
C GLY A 10 -6.74 -11.97 -2.50
N PHE A 11 -6.85 -11.96 -1.20
CA PHE A 11 -6.72 -10.74 -0.43
C PHE A 11 -5.24 -10.52 -0.15
N ASP A 12 -4.74 -9.34 -0.48
CA ASP A 12 -3.44 -8.89 0.01
C ASP A 12 -3.60 -8.51 1.49
N LEU A 13 -3.13 -9.37 2.35
CA LEU A 13 -3.12 -9.13 3.81
C LEU A 13 -1.92 -8.27 4.25
N GLY A 14 -1.15 -7.78 3.29
CA GLY A 14 0.08 -7.06 3.54
C GLY A 14 1.22 -7.98 3.99
N ASP A 15 2.35 -7.38 4.29
CA ASP A 15 3.51 -8.07 4.87
C ASP A 15 3.72 -7.66 6.34
N GLY A 16 4.50 -8.44 7.08
CA GLY A 16 4.79 -8.15 8.49
C GLY A 16 5.60 -6.86 8.69
N ILE A 17 6.31 -6.38 7.66
CA ILE A 17 7.11 -5.15 7.73
C ILE A 17 6.20 -3.94 7.63
N SER A 18 5.16 -4.01 6.80
CA SER A 18 4.21 -2.90 6.62
C SER A 18 3.42 -2.55 7.89
N SER A 19 3.40 -3.46 8.87
CA SER A 19 2.75 -3.21 10.17
C SER A 19 3.63 -2.46 11.17
N ILE A 20 4.91 -2.20 10.84
CA ILE A 20 5.85 -1.49 11.70
C ILE A 20 6.03 -0.07 11.17
N ASN A 21 5.89 0.91 12.06
CA ASN A 21 6.18 2.29 11.68
C ASN A 21 7.70 2.46 11.46
N PRO A 22 8.14 2.95 10.29
CA PRO A 22 9.55 3.25 10.03
C PRO A 22 10.19 4.20 11.05
N ASP A 23 9.43 5.13 11.59
CA ASP A 23 9.89 6.10 12.61
C ASP A 23 10.30 5.44 13.93
N ASP A 24 9.79 4.24 14.22
CA ASP A 24 10.13 3.46 15.40
C ASP A 24 11.36 2.56 15.19
N ILE A 25 11.88 2.45 13.98
CA ILE A 25 13.02 1.59 13.68
C ILE A 25 14.32 2.31 14.06
N GLU A 26 15.10 1.70 14.96
CA GLU A 26 16.46 2.11 15.29
C GLU A 26 17.47 1.47 14.32
N ASN A 27 17.30 0.17 14.08
CA ASN A 27 18.19 -0.59 13.21
C ASN A 27 17.45 -1.73 12.53
N MET A 28 17.86 -2.01 11.30
CA MET A 28 17.38 -3.15 10.51
C MET A 28 18.58 -3.95 10.00
N SER A 29 18.61 -5.24 10.33
CA SER A 29 19.63 -6.16 9.87
C SER A 29 19.01 -7.28 9.05
N VAL A 30 19.58 -7.55 7.87
CA VAL A 30 19.13 -8.65 7.00
C VAL A 30 20.13 -9.78 7.09
N LEU A 31 19.70 -10.90 7.67
CA LEU A 31 20.47 -12.13 7.72
C LEU A 31 20.09 -13.03 6.56
N LYS A 32 21.05 -13.44 5.76
CA LYS A 32 20.83 -14.27 4.56
C LYS A 32 21.42 -15.66 4.73
N GLY A 33 20.77 -16.66 4.10
CA GLY A 33 21.29 -18.01 3.97
C GLY A 33 21.47 -18.78 5.28
N PRO A 34 22.50 -19.66 5.37
CA PRO A 34 22.69 -20.58 6.48
C PRO A 34 22.85 -19.91 7.85
N ALA A 35 23.38 -18.69 7.91
CA ALA A 35 23.54 -17.95 9.16
C ALA A 35 22.20 -17.62 9.81
N ALA A 36 21.19 -17.30 9.01
CA ALA A 36 19.85 -17.06 9.50
C ALA A 36 19.21 -18.34 10.06
N SER A 37 19.38 -19.47 9.36
CA SER A 37 18.83 -20.76 9.78
C SER A 37 19.52 -21.30 11.05
N ALA A 38 20.80 -21.05 11.23
CA ALA A 38 21.52 -21.44 12.42
C ALA A 38 21.02 -20.73 13.70
N LEU A 39 20.63 -19.48 13.58
CA LEU A 39 20.15 -18.67 14.71
C LEU A 39 18.63 -18.79 14.95
N TYR A 40 17.83 -18.92 13.91
CA TYR A 40 16.37 -18.83 13.97
C TYR A 40 15.63 -20.07 13.45
N GLY A 41 16.38 -21.16 13.17
CA GLY A 41 15.84 -22.45 12.75
C GLY A 41 15.37 -22.49 11.30
N SER A 42 14.68 -23.56 10.93
CA SER A 42 14.27 -23.85 9.54
C SER A 42 13.37 -22.80 8.91
N ARG A 43 12.58 -22.07 9.70
CA ARG A 43 11.74 -20.96 9.19
C ARG A 43 12.55 -19.82 8.58
N ALA A 44 13.82 -19.72 8.94
CA ALA A 44 14.74 -18.70 8.46
C ALA A 44 15.54 -19.12 7.21
N SER A 45 15.18 -20.22 6.56
CA SER A 45 15.90 -20.74 5.36
C SER A 45 15.98 -19.73 4.21
N HIS A 46 14.99 -18.85 4.08
CA HIS A 46 14.95 -17.80 3.07
C HIS A 46 15.50 -16.45 3.57
N GLY A 47 16.05 -16.40 4.77
CA GLY A 47 16.57 -15.21 5.43
C GLY A 47 15.66 -14.68 6.54
N VAL A 48 16.21 -13.75 7.32
CA VAL A 48 15.52 -13.06 8.42
C VAL A 48 15.81 -11.58 8.35
N ILE A 49 14.78 -10.77 8.55
CA ILE A 49 14.89 -9.34 8.78
C ILE A 49 14.74 -9.11 10.28
N LEU A 50 15.81 -8.67 10.92
CA LEU A 50 15.84 -8.34 12.33
C LEU A 50 15.61 -6.84 12.49
N ILE A 51 14.53 -6.46 13.16
CA ILE A 51 14.19 -5.06 13.39
C ILE A 51 14.32 -4.76 14.88
N THR A 52 15.14 -3.75 15.19
CA THR A 52 15.27 -3.20 16.54
C THR A 52 14.55 -1.86 16.58
N THR A 53 13.61 -1.70 17.51
CA THR A 53 12.87 -0.45 17.66
C THR A 53 13.60 0.51 18.59
N LYS A 54 13.41 1.82 18.38
CA LYS A 54 13.97 2.88 19.21
C LYS A 54 13.52 2.77 20.66
N LYS A 55 14.43 3.03 21.59
CA LYS A 55 14.14 3.19 23.02
C LYS A 55 13.72 4.63 23.32
N ALA A 56 13.22 4.88 24.55
CA ALA A 56 13.00 6.24 25.03
C ALA A 56 14.30 7.05 25.01
N ALA A 57 14.22 8.32 24.63
CA ALA A 57 15.35 9.23 24.66
C ALA A 57 15.91 9.34 26.09
N LYS A 58 17.19 9.72 26.20
CA LYS A 58 17.85 9.86 27.53
C LYS A 58 17.29 11.00 28.38
N ASP A 59 16.52 11.91 27.79
CA ASP A 59 15.87 13.01 28.49
C ASP A 59 14.66 12.50 29.30
N LYS A 60 14.37 13.19 30.40
CA LYS A 60 13.29 12.78 31.30
C LYS A 60 11.91 12.71 30.64
N PHE A 61 11.66 13.58 29.67
CA PHE A 61 10.44 13.62 28.89
C PHE A 61 10.75 14.04 27.44
N SER A 62 10.18 13.39 26.48
CA SER A 62 10.25 13.78 25.08
C SER A 62 8.87 13.67 24.43
N LEU A 63 8.56 14.63 23.60
CA LEU A 63 7.38 14.65 22.73
C LEU A 63 7.84 14.96 21.32
N GLU A 64 7.54 14.07 20.39
CA GLU A 64 7.88 14.24 18.98
C GLU A 64 6.60 14.07 18.15
N TYR A 65 6.50 14.86 17.09
CA TYR A 65 5.45 14.70 16.08
C TYR A 65 6.07 14.72 14.70
N ASN A 66 5.75 13.70 13.89
CA ASN A 66 6.17 13.57 12.51
C ASN A 66 4.93 13.49 11.62
N GLY A 67 4.82 14.41 10.68
CA GLY A 67 3.77 14.38 9.67
C GLY A 67 4.37 14.29 8.27
N SER A 68 3.82 13.42 7.42
CA SER A 68 4.19 13.34 6.02
C SER A 68 2.96 13.21 5.13
N ILE A 69 3.06 13.78 3.94
CA ILE A 69 2.07 13.61 2.88
C ILE A 69 2.79 13.27 1.59
N THR A 70 2.37 12.19 0.95
CA THR A 70 2.84 11.77 -0.37
C THR A 70 1.68 11.86 -1.34
N MET A 71 1.94 12.37 -2.55
CA MET A 71 0.97 12.44 -3.62
C MET A 71 1.41 11.54 -4.76
N ASP A 72 0.48 10.73 -5.26
CA ASP A 72 0.72 9.76 -6.32
C ASP A 72 -0.13 10.12 -7.54
N THR A 73 0.49 10.11 -8.71
CA THR A 73 -0.20 10.35 -9.98
C THR A 73 0.14 9.27 -10.98
N GLN A 74 -0.74 9.05 -11.93
CA GLN A 74 -0.48 8.13 -13.03
C GLN A 74 0.75 8.58 -13.83
N LEU A 75 1.78 7.75 -13.88
CA LEU A 75 3.00 8.02 -14.66
C LEU A 75 2.82 7.70 -16.14
N ALA A 76 2.18 6.58 -16.47
CA ALA A 76 2.00 6.12 -17.83
C ALA A 76 0.76 6.76 -18.46
N LYS A 77 0.97 7.73 -19.35
CA LYS A 77 -0.07 8.22 -20.25
C LYS A 77 -0.07 7.34 -21.50
N TRP A 78 -1.18 6.68 -21.79
CA TRP A 78 -1.31 5.78 -22.93
C TRP A 78 -1.60 6.59 -24.20
N ASN A 79 -0.64 7.40 -24.60
CA ASN A 79 -0.80 8.36 -25.71
C ASN A 79 -0.82 7.66 -27.11
N ASN A 80 -0.48 6.39 -27.18
CA ASN A 80 -0.37 5.63 -28.43
C ASN A 80 -1.56 4.67 -28.70
N ILE A 81 -2.69 4.92 -28.04
CA ILE A 81 -3.91 4.16 -28.31
C ILE A 81 -4.54 4.71 -29.59
N GLN A 82 -4.97 3.83 -30.52
CA GLN A 82 -5.73 4.27 -31.68
C GLN A 82 -7.05 4.90 -31.24
N GLN A 83 -7.47 5.98 -31.92
CA GLN A 83 -8.64 6.78 -31.56
C GLN A 83 -9.59 6.96 -32.76
N VAL A 84 -9.67 5.96 -33.63
CA VAL A 84 -10.52 6.01 -34.83
C VAL A 84 -11.64 4.97 -34.74
N TYR A 85 -11.28 3.76 -34.30
CA TYR A 85 -12.21 2.65 -34.21
C TYR A 85 -12.50 2.29 -32.75
N GLY A 86 -13.73 1.95 -32.48
CA GLY A 86 -14.12 1.56 -31.13
C GLY A 86 -14.12 0.04 -30.91
N MET A 87 -14.83 -0.39 -29.88
CA MET A 87 -14.91 -1.79 -29.45
C MET A 87 -15.53 -2.68 -30.53
N GLY A 88 -14.92 -3.85 -30.77
CA GLY A 88 -15.36 -4.84 -31.73
C GLY A 88 -14.27 -5.30 -32.67
N SER A 89 -14.65 -6.00 -33.75
CA SER A 89 -13.72 -6.52 -34.76
C SER A 89 -14.35 -6.52 -36.17
N ASN A 90 -13.50 -6.40 -37.19
CA ASN A 90 -13.90 -6.40 -38.59
C ASN A 90 -14.99 -5.35 -38.91
N GLY A 91 -14.93 -4.18 -38.29
CA GLY A 91 -15.91 -3.11 -38.45
C GLY A 91 -17.25 -3.32 -37.75
N ASN A 92 -17.40 -4.42 -37.00
CA ASN A 92 -18.65 -4.73 -36.29
C ASN A 92 -18.46 -4.46 -34.79
N TYR A 93 -19.47 -3.83 -34.20
CA TYR A 93 -19.55 -3.60 -32.75
C TYR A 93 -19.83 -4.93 -32.04
N SER A 94 -19.13 -5.13 -30.92
CA SER A 94 -19.40 -6.24 -30.02
C SER A 94 -19.06 -5.81 -28.59
N TYR A 95 -20.03 -5.96 -27.70
CA TYR A 95 -19.82 -5.75 -26.25
C TYR A 95 -19.98 -7.04 -25.43
N ASP A 96 -20.24 -8.16 -26.11
CA ASP A 96 -20.42 -9.45 -25.48
C ASP A 96 -19.08 -10.00 -24.96
N ALA A 97 -19.04 -10.37 -23.69
CA ALA A 97 -17.87 -10.95 -23.03
C ALA A 97 -17.35 -12.24 -23.72
N VAL A 98 -18.20 -12.95 -24.46
CA VAL A 98 -17.85 -14.17 -25.18
C VAL A 98 -17.29 -13.86 -26.56
N SER A 99 -17.70 -12.78 -27.20
CA SER A 99 -17.43 -12.49 -28.62
C SER A 99 -16.44 -11.34 -28.88
N ASN A 100 -15.42 -11.14 -28.03
CA ASN A 100 -14.29 -10.25 -28.31
C ASN A 100 -14.46 -8.77 -27.92
N THR A 101 -14.96 -8.50 -26.74
CA THR A 101 -14.98 -7.15 -26.13
C THR A 101 -13.60 -6.52 -25.96
N ASN A 102 -12.53 -7.30 -26.03
CA ASN A 102 -11.15 -6.85 -25.89
C ASN A 102 -10.48 -6.37 -27.19
N LYS A 103 -11.23 -6.33 -28.31
CA LYS A 103 -10.72 -5.82 -29.60
C LYS A 103 -11.20 -4.40 -29.84
N SER A 104 -10.33 -3.59 -30.44
CA SER A 104 -10.56 -2.18 -30.75
C SER A 104 -10.60 -1.92 -32.27
N TRP A 105 -11.21 -2.82 -33.03
CA TRP A 105 -11.35 -2.78 -34.49
C TRP A 105 -12.82 -2.94 -34.91
N GLY A 106 -13.71 -2.33 -34.12
CA GLY A 106 -15.14 -2.23 -34.41
C GLY A 106 -15.46 -1.15 -35.44
N PRO A 107 -16.67 -0.61 -35.44
CA PRO A 107 -17.03 0.47 -36.34
C PRO A 107 -16.26 1.76 -36.00
N LYS A 108 -16.20 2.67 -36.97
CA LYS A 108 -15.62 3.98 -36.76
C LYS A 108 -16.42 4.75 -35.71
N ALA A 109 -15.71 5.32 -34.73
CA ALA A 109 -16.31 5.96 -33.58
C ALA A 109 -16.21 7.49 -33.71
N ASP A 110 -16.87 8.05 -34.72
CA ASP A 110 -16.91 9.47 -35.08
C ASP A 110 -18.28 10.12 -34.83
N GLY A 111 -19.17 9.42 -34.14
CA GLY A 111 -20.51 9.88 -33.81
C GLY A 111 -21.57 9.69 -34.88
N THR A 112 -21.19 9.20 -36.07
CA THR A 112 -22.14 8.94 -37.15
C THR A 112 -22.94 7.67 -36.93
N ASN A 113 -22.36 6.68 -36.26
CA ASN A 113 -23.02 5.45 -35.91
C ASN A 113 -23.75 5.57 -34.57
N MET A 114 -25.02 5.14 -34.54
CA MET A 114 -25.77 4.98 -33.29
C MET A 114 -25.61 3.55 -32.81
N LEU A 115 -25.19 3.38 -31.57
CA LEU A 115 -25.05 2.05 -30.98
C LEU A 115 -25.86 1.94 -29.70
N LYS A 116 -26.43 0.76 -29.52
CA LYS A 116 -27.13 0.38 -28.31
C LYS A 116 -26.10 -0.07 -27.28
N TYR A 117 -26.00 0.67 -26.20
CA TYR A 117 -25.08 0.37 -25.10
C TYR A 117 -25.63 -0.71 -24.16
N PHE A 118 -24.82 -1.14 -23.20
CA PHE A 118 -25.19 -2.18 -22.22
C PHE A 118 -26.43 -1.84 -21.39
N ASP A 119 -26.73 -0.57 -21.22
CA ASP A 119 -27.93 -0.06 -20.53
C ASP A 119 -29.20 -0.04 -21.44
N GLY A 120 -29.05 -0.49 -22.68
CA GLY A 120 -30.14 -0.55 -23.66
C GLY A 120 -30.45 0.76 -24.37
N VAL A 121 -29.73 1.84 -24.06
CA VAL A 121 -29.92 3.17 -24.65
C VAL A 121 -29.05 3.34 -25.89
N GLU A 122 -29.64 3.82 -26.98
CA GLU A 122 -28.90 4.18 -28.19
C GLU A 122 -28.25 5.56 -28.04
N ARG A 123 -26.95 5.62 -28.34
CA ARG A 123 -26.17 6.85 -28.31
C ARG A 123 -25.22 6.92 -29.48
N PRO A 124 -24.83 8.15 -29.91
CA PRO A 124 -23.76 8.32 -30.88
C PRO A 124 -22.47 7.64 -30.41
N TYR A 125 -21.84 6.87 -31.28
CA TYR A 125 -20.62 6.17 -30.94
C TYR A 125 -19.42 7.05 -31.19
N ASN A 126 -18.88 7.60 -30.10
CA ASN A 126 -17.73 8.49 -30.10
C ASN A 126 -16.56 7.89 -29.36
N ILE A 127 -15.34 8.20 -29.80
CA ILE A 127 -14.16 8.01 -28.98
C ILE A 127 -14.18 9.01 -27.81
N ILE A 128 -13.80 8.54 -26.66
CA ILE A 128 -13.50 9.37 -25.47
C ILE A 128 -11.98 9.37 -25.33
N PRO A 129 -11.28 10.41 -25.83
CA PRO A 129 -9.81 10.41 -25.92
C PRO A 129 -9.11 10.21 -24.57
N ASP A 130 -9.67 10.82 -23.53
CA ASP A 130 -9.09 10.85 -22.18
C ASP A 130 -9.66 9.80 -21.23
N ASN A 131 -10.42 8.83 -21.75
CA ASN A 131 -11.11 7.81 -20.95
C ASN A 131 -10.21 7.10 -19.94
N THR A 132 -8.96 6.80 -20.30
CA THR A 132 -8.01 6.17 -19.39
C THR A 132 -7.43 7.12 -18.37
N SER A 133 -7.20 8.37 -18.72
CA SER A 133 -6.66 9.38 -17.80
C SER A 133 -7.72 9.96 -16.87
N GLU A 134 -8.97 10.06 -17.33
CA GLU A 134 -10.10 10.50 -16.51
C GLU A 134 -10.50 9.46 -15.45
N PHE A 135 -10.19 8.19 -15.69
CA PHE A 135 -10.46 7.13 -14.71
C PHE A 135 -9.60 7.29 -13.45
N PHE A 136 -8.34 7.71 -13.61
CA PHE A 136 -7.42 7.85 -12.49
C PHE A 136 -7.52 9.23 -11.85
N ARG A 137 -7.38 9.27 -10.54
CA ARG A 137 -7.28 10.50 -9.76
C ARG A 137 -5.88 10.68 -9.20
N THR A 138 -5.59 11.85 -8.66
CA THR A 138 -4.41 12.02 -7.79
C THR A 138 -4.69 11.30 -6.47
N GLY A 139 -3.86 10.32 -6.16
CA GLY A 139 -3.82 9.65 -4.87
C GLY A 139 -3.04 10.46 -3.85
N TYR A 140 -3.26 10.18 -2.58
CA TYR A 140 -2.44 10.72 -1.50
C TYR A 140 -2.36 9.76 -0.33
N THR A 141 -1.21 9.76 0.32
CA THR A 141 -0.97 9.07 1.58
C THR A 141 -0.55 10.09 2.62
N ALA A 142 -1.34 10.24 3.67
CA ALA A 142 -1.02 11.07 4.83
C ALA A 142 -0.65 10.17 6.00
N THR A 143 0.49 10.42 6.62
CA THR A 143 0.96 9.69 7.81
C THR A 143 1.27 10.69 8.90
N ASN A 144 0.69 10.48 10.08
CA ASN A 144 0.89 11.29 11.27
C ASN A 144 1.36 10.40 12.40
N THR A 145 2.50 10.70 13.00
CA THR A 145 3.08 9.92 14.08
C THR A 145 3.30 10.83 15.30
N ALA A 146 2.71 10.45 16.40
CA ALA A 146 2.94 11.09 17.71
C ALA A 146 3.73 10.14 18.62
N ILE A 147 4.79 10.65 19.22
CA ILE A 147 5.73 9.87 20.01
C ILE A 147 5.89 10.54 21.38
N VAL A 148 5.69 9.76 22.42
CA VAL A 148 5.91 10.20 23.81
C VAL A 148 6.96 9.29 24.44
N GLY A 149 8.02 9.88 24.96
CA GLY A 149 9.07 9.19 25.69
C GLY A 149 9.20 9.72 27.12
N VAL A 150 9.30 8.81 28.07
CA VAL A 150 9.62 9.13 29.48
C VAL A 150 10.79 8.28 29.89
N ASN A 151 11.81 8.89 30.47
CA ASN A 151 12.96 8.19 31.00
C ASN A 151 13.28 8.70 32.40
N SER A 152 13.41 7.79 33.35
CA SER A 152 13.78 8.07 34.74
C SER A 152 14.95 7.16 35.14
N GLY A 153 16.17 7.57 34.76
CA GLY A 153 17.41 6.85 35.09
C GLY A 153 17.45 5.44 34.48
N ALA A 154 17.13 4.42 35.28
CA ALA A 154 17.18 3.02 34.86
C ALA A 154 15.94 2.57 34.04
N THR A 155 14.85 3.35 34.07
CA THR A 155 13.57 2.97 33.44
C THR A 155 13.19 3.94 32.33
N GLY A 156 12.96 3.42 31.13
CA GLY A 156 12.47 4.18 29.98
C GLY A 156 11.19 3.58 29.45
N VAL A 157 10.24 4.43 29.06
CA VAL A 157 9.01 4.03 28.35
C VAL A 157 8.86 4.93 27.13
N ARG A 158 8.63 4.34 25.96
CA ARG A 158 8.31 5.03 24.72
C ARG A 158 6.97 4.50 24.21
N PHE A 159 6.09 5.42 23.89
CA PHE A 159 4.81 5.14 23.23
C PHE A 159 4.77 5.87 21.89
N THR A 160 4.37 5.18 20.85
CA THR A 160 4.18 5.74 19.51
C THR A 160 2.78 5.40 19.01
N TYR A 161 2.10 6.41 18.49
CA TYR A 161 0.85 6.26 17.76
C TYR A 161 1.03 6.82 16.35
N THR A 162 0.67 6.01 15.36
CA THR A 162 0.68 6.41 13.95
C THR A 162 -0.68 6.23 13.33
N ASP A 163 -1.18 7.30 12.73
CA ASP A 163 -2.36 7.32 11.87
C ASP A 163 -1.91 7.44 10.42
N MET A 164 -2.31 6.49 9.59
CA MET A 164 -2.04 6.48 8.15
C MET A 164 -3.35 6.43 7.38
N ARG A 165 -3.51 7.36 6.46
CA ARG A 165 -4.66 7.44 5.56
C ARG A 165 -4.17 7.46 4.13
N ASN A 166 -4.60 6.49 3.34
CA ASN A 166 -4.28 6.40 1.93
C ASN A 166 -5.57 6.48 1.11
N ASN A 167 -5.56 7.32 0.10
CA ASN A 167 -6.50 7.33 -1.00
C ASN A 167 -5.72 7.09 -2.28
N ASP A 168 -5.96 5.96 -2.91
CA ASP A 168 -5.22 5.52 -4.09
C ASP A 168 -5.61 6.32 -5.34
N ILE A 169 -4.79 6.21 -6.38
CA ILE A 169 -5.05 6.74 -7.73
C ILE A 169 -6.28 6.10 -8.37
N VAL A 170 -6.63 4.87 -7.98
CA VAL A 170 -7.86 4.19 -8.43
C VAL A 170 -9.05 4.67 -7.60
N PRO A 171 -10.14 5.15 -8.23
CA PRO A 171 -11.34 5.56 -7.51
C PRO A 171 -11.89 4.46 -6.58
N ASN A 172 -12.43 4.88 -5.44
CA ASN A 172 -13.02 4.02 -4.41
C ASN A 172 -12.02 3.05 -3.72
N THR A 173 -10.73 3.18 -3.97
CA THR A 173 -9.69 2.45 -3.25
C THR A 173 -9.11 3.36 -2.18
N ASN A 174 -9.25 2.94 -0.93
CA ASN A 174 -8.70 3.64 0.22
C ASN A 174 -8.24 2.66 1.30
N MET A 175 -7.31 3.08 2.14
CA MET A 175 -6.83 2.32 3.27
C MET A 175 -6.68 3.26 4.48
N SER A 176 -7.08 2.79 5.63
CA SER A 176 -6.78 3.43 6.91
C SER A 176 -6.03 2.44 7.80
N ARG A 177 -5.02 2.93 8.49
CA ARG A 177 -4.22 2.12 9.39
C ARG A 177 -3.85 2.90 10.63
N ASP A 178 -4.11 2.33 11.79
CA ASP A 178 -3.69 2.85 13.07
C ASP A 178 -2.67 1.89 13.69
N ILE A 179 -1.48 2.39 14.06
CA ILE A 179 -0.40 1.60 14.65
C ILE A 179 -0.10 2.13 16.03
N PHE A 180 -0.15 1.27 17.02
CA PHE A 180 0.22 1.56 18.40
C PHE A 180 1.45 0.73 18.76
N ASN A 181 2.51 1.39 19.20
CA ASN A 181 3.71 0.74 19.68
C ASN A 181 4.02 1.22 21.09
N ILE A 182 4.35 0.28 21.96
CA ILE A 182 4.89 0.58 23.30
C ILE A 182 6.18 -0.19 23.49
N ARG A 183 7.20 0.49 23.97
CA ARG A 183 8.44 -0.13 24.41
C ARG A 183 8.80 0.37 25.79
N ALA A 184 9.09 -0.55 26.69
CA ALA A 184 9.52 -0.26 28.03
C ALA A 184 10.83 -1.02 28.33
N ASN A 185 11.78 -0.35 28.93
CA ASN A 185 13.03 -0.95 29.37
C ASN A 185 13.34 -0.52 30.81
N THR A 186 13.87 -1.44 31.61
CA THR A 186 14.30 -1.13 32.96
C THR A 186 15.45 -2.03 33.39
N SER A 187 16.35 -1.50 34.19
CA SER A 187 17.45 -2.25 34.81
C SER A 187 17.25 -2.30 36.31
N ALA A 188 17.22 -3.50 36.88
CA ALA A 188 17.08 -3.74 38.32
C ALA A 188 18.18 -4.68 38.82
N GLY A 189 19.19 -4.12 39.45
CA GLY A 189 20.36 -4.86 39.93
C GLY A 189 21.16 -5.48 38.78
N LYS A 190 21.14 -6.80 38.67
CA LYS A 190 21.83 -7.55 37.60
C LYS A 190 20.92 -7.93 36.42
N PHE A 191 19.68 -7.50 36.45
CA PHE A 191 18.68 -7.87 35.45
C PHE A 191 18.29 -6.66 34.61
N ASP A 192 18.26 -6.87 33.29
CA ASP A 192 17.75 -5.93 32.31
C ASP A 192 16.47 -6.51 31.70
N PHE A 193 15.40 -5.73 31.76
CA PHE A 193 14.11 -6.08 31.19
C PHE A 193 13.84 -5.16 29.99
N ASP A 194 13.45 -5.75 28.88
CA ASP A 194 13.02 -5.04 27.67
C ASP A 194 11.69 -5.64 27.19
N PHE A 195 10.66 -4.82 27.15
CA PHE A 195 9.31 -5.18 26.71
C PHE A 195 8.95 -4.34 25.49
N SER A 196 8.40 -5.00 24.47
CA SER A 196 7.85 -4.32 23.28
C SER A 196 6.55 -4.97 22.87
N ALA A 197 5.54 -4.15 22.59
CA ALA A 197 4.28 -4.58 22.01
C ALA A 197 3.89 -3.65 20.86
N ASN A 198 3.38 -4.25 19.79
CA ASN A 198 2.86 -3.56 18.62
C ASN A 198 1.43 -4.04 18.35
N TYR A 199 0.52 -3.10 18.11
CA TYR A 199 -0.85 -3.39 17.69
C TYR A 199 -1.17 -2.55 16.45
N THR A 200 -1.66 -3.21 15.41
CA THR A 200 -2.06 -2.57 14.15
C THR A 200 -3.52 -2.91 13.86
N ARG A 201 -4.27 -1.90 13.50
CA ARG A 201 -5.67 -2.00 13.11
C ARG A 201 -5.87 -1.48 11.71
#